data_9241534ea5aa4faf21d834b0527b210d
#
_entry.id   9241534ea5aa4faf21d834b0527b210d
#
_cell.length_a   1.000
_cell.length_b   1.000
_cell.length_c   1.000
_cell.angle_alpha   90.00
_cell.angle_beta   90.00
_cell.angle_gamma   90.00
#
_symmetry.space_group_name_H-M   'P 1'
#
loop_
_entity.id
_entity.type
_entity.pdbx_description
1 polymer ?
#
loop_
_entity_poly.entity_id
_entity_poly.type
_entity_poly.pdbx_seq_one_letter_code
_entity_poly.pdbx_strand_id
1 'polypeptide(L)'
;MEIKTDVVIVGTGVGGAFSALNLPEDKQILMITKSDLESSDSFLAQGGICVLRDEKDYDSYFEDTMRAGHYENRKESVDIMIRSSQEIIHDLIEYGVDFAKKDGNLAFTREGAHSRPRIL
;
A
#
# COMPACT_ATOMS: atom_id res chain seq x y z
N MET A 1 26.32 -23.11 3.10
CA MET A 1 25.10 -23.43 2.32
C MET A 1 24.94 -22.39 1.23
N GLU A 2 24.78 -22.80 0.01
CA GLU A 2 24.55 -21.91 -1.13
C GLU A 2 23.10 -22.14 -1.62
N ILE A 3 22.34 -21.08 -1.80
CA ILE A 3 20.97 -21.12 -2.33
C ILE A 3 20.96 -20.33 -3.63
N LYS A 4 20.52 -20.96 -4.72
CA LYS A 4 20.32 -20.31 -6.02
C LYS A 4 18.86 -19.92 -6.16
N THR A 5 18.63 -18.68 -6.55
CA THR A 5 17.28 -18.13 -6.75
C THR A 5 17.34 -17.04 -7.83
N ASP A 6 16.22 -16.72 -8.44
CA ASP A 6 16.12 -15.65 -9.43
C ASP A 6 16.08 -14.27 -8.76
N VAL A 7 15.39 -14.17 -7.63
CA VAL A 7 15.17 -12.91 -6.92
C VAL A 7 15.36 -13.10 -5.42
N VAL A 8 16.05 -12.17 -4.79
CA VAL A 8 16.15 -12.06 -3.34
C VAL A 8 15.43 -10.80 -2.89
N ILE A 9 14.44 -10.96 -1.99
CA ILE A 9 13.72 -9.85 -1.37
C ILE A 9 14.16 -9.75 0.09
N VAL A 10 14.70 -8.59 0.45
CA VAL A 10 15.15 -8.31 1.82
C VAL A 10 14.07 -7.53 2.55
N GLY A 11 13.43 -8.17 3.50
CA GLY A 11 12.32 -7.64 4.27
C GLY A 11 10.98 -8.26 3.88
N THR A 12 10.19 -8.60 4.89
CA THR A 12 8.88 -9.27 4.75
C THR A 12 7.71 -8.36 5.15
N GLY A 13 7.94 -7.06 5.19
CA GLY A 13 6.86 -6.08 5.29
C GLY A 13 6.04 -6.00 4.00
N VAL A 14 5.01 -5.14 3.98
CA VAL A 14 4.07 -5.01 2.84
C VAL A 14 4.78 -4.76 1.51
N GLY A 15 5.83 -3.95 1.48
CA GLY A 15 6.60 -3.67 0.26
C GLY A 15 7.25 -4.94 -0.32
N GLY A 16 7.89 -5.75 0.53
CA GLY A 16 8.49 -7.01 0.11
C GLY A 16 7.46 -8.05 -0.30
N ALA A 17 6.40 -8.22 0.48
CA ALA A 17 5.32 -9.17 0.17
C ALA A 17 4.58 -8.80 -1.11
N PHE A 18 4.19 -7.54 -1.28
CA PHE A 18 3.53 -7.08 -2.49
C PHE A 18 4.42 -7.19 -3.73
N SER A 19 5.73 -6.90 -3.60
CA SER A 19 6.69 -7.10 -4.68
C SER A 19 6.77 -8.58 -5.08
N ALA A 20 6.81 -9.50 -4.11
CA ALA A 20 6.85 -10.93 -4.40
C ALA A 20 5.60 -11.41 -5.16
N LEU A 21 4.41 -10.95 -4.75
CA LEU A 21 3.14 -11.30 -5.39
C LEU A 21 3.00 -10.78 -6.83
N ASN A 22 3.74 -9.72 -7.17
CA ASN A 22 3.71 -9.12 -8.50
C ASN A 22 4.87 -9.58 -9.42
N LEU A 23 5.70 -10.53 -8.97
CA LEU A 23 6.70 -11.16 -9.82
C LEU A 23 6.07 -12.29 -10.64
N PRO A 24 6.61 -12.61 -11.83
CA PRO A 24 6.16 -13.74 -12.63
C PRO A 24 6.21 -15.05 -11.83
N GLU A 25 5.18 -15.89 -11.99
CA GLU A 25 5.03 -17.15 -11.24
C GLU A 25 6.17 -18.16 -11.48
N ASP A 26 6.89 -18.05 -12.61
CA ASP A 26 8.01 -18.90 -12.94
C ASP A 26 9.29 -18.54 -12.19
N LYS A 27 9.31 -17.46 -11.41
CA LYS A 27 10.47 -17.01 -10.65
C LYS A 27 10.62 -17.70 -9.30
N GLN A 28 11.83 -18.16 -9.02
CA GLN A 28 12.19 -18.64 -7.69
C GLN A 28 12.57 -17.45 -6.83
N ILE A 29 11.77 -17.19 -5.80
CA ILE A 29 11.92 -16.02 -4.93
C ILE A 29 12.38 -16.49 -3.55
N LEU A 30 13.45 -15.88 -3.06
CA LEU A 30 13.89 -16.02 -1.67
C LEU A 30 13.58 -14.73 -0.92
N MET A 31 12.71 -14.81 0.06
CA MET A 31 12.48 -13.70 1.00
C MET A 31 13.26 -13.93 2.28
N ILE A 32 13.97 -12.91 2.74
CA ILE A 32 14.74 -12.95 3.97
C ILE A 32 14.30 -11.83 4.92
N THR A 33 14.26 -12.15 6.20
CA THR A 33 13.90 -11.20 7.25
C THR A 33 14.84 -11.34 8.45
N LYS A 34 14.95 -10.29 9.26
CA LYS A 34 15.76 -10.31 10.49
C LYS A 34 15.10 -11.09 11.63
N SER A 35 13.82 -11.38 11.53
CA SER A 35 13.00 -12.02 12.54
C SER A 35 11.94 -12.91 11.87
N ASP A 36 10.86 -13.24 12.53
CA ASP A 36 9.71 -13.92 11.96
C ASP A 36 8.82 -12.96 11.15
N LEU A 37 7.89 -13.50 10.37
CA LEU A 37 6.99 -12.74 9.50
C LEU A 37 6.08 -11.78 10.28
N GLU A 38 5.64 -12.21 11.45
CA GLU A 38 4.69 -11.49 12.30
C GLU A 38 5.33 -10.33 13.07
N SER A 39 6.66 -10.21 13.03
CA SER A 39 7.41 -9.12 13.67
C SER A 39 7.62 -7.91 12.77
N SER A 40 7.12 -7.91 11.54
CA SER A 40 7.26 -6.76 10.66
C SER A 40 6.37 -5.60 11.12
N ASP A 41 6.84 -4.38 10.92
CA ASP A 41 6.04 -3.17 11.22
C ASP A 41 4.71 -3.17 10.45
N SER A 42 4.70 -3.73 9.25
CA SER A 42 3.47 -3.86 8.45
C SER A 42 2.46 -4.81 9.08
N PHE A 43 2.91 -5.92 9.68
CA PHE A 43 2.02 -6.87 10.37
C PHE A 43 1.44 -6.27 11.64
N LEU A 44 2.25 -5.49 12.36
CA LEU A 44 1.85 -4.84 13.61
C LEU A 44 1.13 -3.50 13.39
N ALA A 45 1.11 -2.98 12.15
CA ALA A 45 0.49 -1.70 11.84
C ALA A 45 -1.01 -1.73 12.12
N GLN A 46 -1.49 -0.63 12.70
CA GLN A 46 -2.91 -0.36 12.88
C GLN A 46 -3.26 0.91 12.11
N GLY A 47 -4.35 0.89 11.39
CA GLY A 47 -4.80 2.02 10.59
C GLY A 47 -5.34 1.56 9.25
N GLY A 48 -5.59 2.51 8.39
CA GLY A 48 -6.17 2.25 7.09
C GLY A 48 -5.25 2.63 5.94
N ILE A 49 -5.72 2.39 4.74
CA ILE A 49 -5.03 2.72 3.49
C ILE A 49 -5.77 3.86 2.81
N CYS A 50 -5.03 4.90 2.42
CA CYS A 50 -5.59 6.01 1.65
C CYS A 50 -5.81 5.61 0.19
N VAL A 51 -6.96 5.99 -0.36
CA VAL A 51 -7.27 5.74 -1.77
C VAL A 51 -7.94 6.93 -2.42
N LEU A 52 -7.61 7.16 -3.70
CA LEU A 52 -8.25 8.17 -4.53
C LEU A 52 -9.75 7.83 -4.70
N ARG A 53 -10.62 8.76 -4.33
CA ARG A 53 -12.07 8.54 -4.39
C ARG A 53 -12.64 8.64 -5.79
N ASP A 54 -12.25 9.67 -6.49
CA ASP A 54 -12.61 9.98 -7.88
C ASP A 54 -11.63 11.02 -8.46
N GLU A 55 -11.73 11.31 -9.74
CA GLU A 55 -10.87 12.29 -10.41
C GLU A 55 -10.92 13.70 -9.78
N LYS A 56 -12.06 14.10 -9.22
CA LYS A 56 -12.22 15.41 -8.56
C LYS A 56 -11.51 15.49 -7.22
N ASP A 57 -11.15 14.35 -6.67
CA ASP A 57 -10.43 14.26 -5.40
C ASP A 57 -8.91 14.37 -5.58
N TYR A 58 -8.39 14.20 -6.81
CA TYR A 58 -6.96 14.12 -7.07
C TYR A 58 -6.20 15.34 -6.53
N ASP A 59 -6.60 16.55 -6.93
CA ASP A 59 -5.88 17.77 -6.55
C ASP A 59 -5.84 17.97 -5.02
N SER A 60 -6.95 17.69 -4.35
CA SER A 60 -7.01 17.81 -2.90
C SER A 60 -6.21 16.72 -2.18
N TYR A 61 -6.15 15.51 -2.73
CA TYR A 61 -5.34 14.44 -2.18
C TYR A 61 -3.85 14.72 -2.37
N PHE A 62 -3.48 15.19 -3.56
CA PHE A 62 -2.10 15.57 -3.85
C PHE A 62 -1.62 16.69 -2.90
N GLU A 63 -2.41 17.75 -2.74
CA GLU A 63 -2.09 18.86 -1.85
C GLU A 63 -2.02 18.44 -0.38
N ASP A 64 -2.96 17.63 0.10
CA ASP A 64 -2.95 17.10 1.47
C ASP A 64 -1.66 16.31 1.73
N THR A 65 -1.24 15.47 0.77
CA THR A 65 -0.02 14.66 0.86
C THR A 65 1.24 15.53 0.84
N MET A 66 1.32 16.48 -0.07
CA MET A 66 2.45 17.40 -0.17
C MET A 66 2.62 18.24 1.12
N ARG A 67 1.50 18.75 1.64
CA ARG A 67 1.49 19.54 2.88
C ARG A 67 1.91 18.69 4.09
N ALA A 68 1.42 17.46 4.21
CA ALA A 68 1.79 16.54 5.27
C ALA A 68 3.29 16.21 5.27
N GLY A 69 3.88 16.14 4.09
CA GLY A 69 5.32 15.95 3.90
C GLY A 69 6.13 17.25 3.86
N HIS A 70 5.56 18.37 4.33
CA HIS A 70 6.21 19.70 4.34
C HIS A 70 6.76 20.14 2.96
N TYR A 71 6.12 19.66 1.87
CA TYR A 71 6.51 19.88 0.47
C TYR A 71 7.91 19.37 0.09
N GLU A 72 8.49 18.49 0.90
CA GLU A 72 9.75 17.78 0.60
C GLU A 72 9.55 16.48 -0.18
N ASN A 73 8.29 16.08 -0.41
CA ASN A 73 7.94 14.90 -1.17
C ASN A 73 8.38 15.03 -2.63
N ARG A 74 8.80 13.91 -3.22
CA ARG A 74 8.97 13.80 -4.67
C ARG A 74 7.61 13.75 -5.34
N LYS A 75 7.28 14.76 -6.13
CA LYS A 75 5.98 14.93 -6.76
C LYS A 75 5.57 13.74 -7.64
N GLU A 76 6.53 13.19 -8.38
CA GLU A 76 6.32 12.02 -9.24
C GLU A 76 5.92 10.79 -8.42
N SER A 77 6.53 10.59 -7.26
CA SER A 77 6.19 9.47 -6.37
C SER A 77 4.80 9.65 -5.76
N VAL A 78 4.43 10.86 -5.40
CA VAL A 78 3.09 11.18 -4.90
C VAL A 78 2.04 10.95 -5.99
N ASP A 79 2.29 11.38 -7.22
CA ASP A 79 1.38 11.17 -8.36
C ASP A 79 1.15 9.67 -8.62
N ILE A 80 2.22 8.88 -8.68
CA ILE A 80 2.13 7.42 -8.86
C ILE A 80 1.32 6.78 -7.72
N MET A 81 1.63 7.12 -6.47
CA MET A 81 0.93 6.58 -5.29
C MET A 81 -0.57 6.86 -5.35
N ILE A 82 -0.96 8.09 -5.68
CA ILE A 82 -2.37 8.48 -5.73
C ILE A 82 -3.09 7.79 -6.88
N ARG A 83 -2.53 7.81 -8.09
CA ARG A 83 -3.18 7.26 -9.28
C ARG A 83 -3.30 5.75 -9.25
N SER A 84 -2.32 5.05 -8.70
CA SER A 84 -2.38 3.58 -8.58
C SER A 84 -3.26 3.08 -7.43
N SER A 85 -3.67 3.96 -6.51
CA SER A 85 -4.30 3.54 -5.25
C SER A 85 -5.58 2.73 -5.42
N GLN A 86 -6.41 3.04 -6.42
CA GLN A 86 -7.67 2.30 -6.67
C GLN A 86 -7.39 0.87 -7.16
N GLU A 87 -6.44 0.71 -8.08
CA GLU A 87 -6.03 -0.61 -8.59
C GLU A 87 -5.42 -1.46 -7.47
N ILE A 88 -4.55 -0.86 -6.64
CA ILE A 88 -3.95 -1.54 -5.49
C ILE A 88 -5.02 -2.03 -4.49
N ILE A 89 -6.05 -1.24 -4.21
CA ILE A 89 -7.15 -1.68 -3.33
C ILE A 89 -7.91 -2.86 -3.95
N HIS A 90 -8.11 -2.84 -5.26
CA HIS A 90 -8.75 -3.97 -5.97
C HIS A 90 -7.89 -5.25 -5.84
N ASP A 91 -6.59 -5.16 -6.10
CA ASP A 91 -5.66 -6.28 -5.96
C ASP A 91 -5.64 -6.85 -4.54
N LEU A 92 -5.63 -5.97 -3.53
CA LEU A 92 -5.66 -6.38 -2.12
C LEU A 92 -6.95 -7.12 -1.78
N ILE A 93 -8.09 -6.71 -2.32
CA ILE A 93 -9.37 -7.42 -2.16
C ILE A 93 -9.30 -8.80 -2.81
N GLU A 94 -8.71 -8.91 -4.00
CA GLU A 94 -8.50 -10.21 -4.69
C GLU A 94 -7.56 -11.12 -3.90
N TYR A 95 -6.56 -10.57 -3.22
CA TYR A 95 -5.70 -11.32 -2.29
C TYR A 95 -6.38 -11.69 -0.97
N GLY A 96 -7.63 -11.28 -0.77
CA GLY A 96 -8.44 -11.67 0.39
C GLY A 96 -8.44 -10.66 1.55
N VAL A 97 -7.96 -9.44 1.34
CA VAL A 97 -8.08 -8.38 2.35
C VAL A 97 -9.53 -7.95 2.47
N ASP A 98 -10.09 -8.01 3.68
CA ASP A 98 -11.47 -7.61 3.95
C ASP A 98 -11.51 -6.21 4.55
N PHE A 99 -11.81 -5.23 3.71
CA PHE A 99 -12.01 -3.85 4.14
C PHE A 99 -13.39 -3.64 4.75
N ALA A 100 -13.51 -2.70 5.67
CA ALA A 100 -14.78 -2.32 6.28
C ALA A 100 -15.81 -1.89 5.22
N LYS A 101 -17.05 -2.35 5.39
CA LYS A 101 -18.17 -2.05 4.48
C LYS A 101 -19.33 -1.43 5.26
N LYS A 102 -20.03 -0.53 4.58
CA LYS A 102 -21.30 0.03 5.03
C LYS A 102 -22.31 -0.04 3.88
N ASP A 103 -23.46 -0.64 4.15
CA ASP A 103 -24.53 -0.83 3.15
C ASP A 103 -24.03 -1.51 1.85
N GLY A 104 -23.11 -2.50 2.00
CA GLY A 104 -22.52 -3.25 0.88
C GLY A 104 -21.40 -2.54 0.12
N ASN A 105 -21.08 -1.30 0.45
CA ASN A 105 -20.00 -0.52 -0.17
C ASN A 105 -18.82 -0.34 0.78
N LEU A 106 -17.63 -0.11 0.23
CA LEU A 106 -16.44 0.22 1.02
C LEU A 106 -16.70 1.45 1.90
N ALA A 107 -16.38 1.33 3.18
CA ALA A 107 -16.60 2.39 4.17
C ALA A 107 -15.34 3.24 4.31
N PHE A 108 -15.45 4.52 3.98
CA PHE A 108 -14.33 5.45 4.07
C PHE A 108 -14.40 6.32 5.31
N THR A 109 -13.26 6.47 5.97
CA THR A 109 -13.08 7.38 7.11
C THR A 109 -12.12 8.51 6.77
N ARG A 110 -12.13 9.55 7.62
CA ARG A 110 -11.18 10.65 7.53
C ARG A 110 -10.31 10.67 8.77
N GLU A 111 -9.02 10.67 8.54
CA GLU A 111 -8.02 10.84 9.59
C GLU A 111 -7.25 12.16 9.42
N GLY A 112 -6.30 12.42 10.32
CA GLY A 112 -5.46 13.60 10.29
C GLY A 112 -4.77 13.82 8.94
N ALA A 113 -4.50 15.07 8.60
CA ALA A 113 -3.92 15.54 7.35
C ALA A 113 -4.79 15.42 6.09
N HIS A 114 -5.91 14.67 6.13
CA HIS A 114 -6.83 14.53 5.00
C HIS A 114 -7.96 15.53 5.04
N SER A 115 -8.20 16.23 3.93
CA SER A 115 -9.34 17.14 3.76
C SER A 115 -10.67 16.40 3.49
N ARG A 116 -10.59 15.14 3.02
CA ARG A 116 -11.76 14.28 2.70
C ARG A 116 -11.61 12.87 3.29
N PRO A 117 -12.73 12.13 3.46
CA PRO A 117 -12.67 10.71 3.81
C PRO A 117 -12.05 9.88 2.66
N ARG A 118 -10.84 9.34 2.86
CA ARG A 118 -10.09 8.52 1.89
C ARG A 118 -9.54 7.23 2.47
N ILE A 119 -9.72 7.01 3.77
CA ILE A 119 -9.12 5.89 4.48
C ILE A 119 -10.09 4.71 4.48
N LEU A 120 -9.61 3.55 4.01
CA LEU A 120 -10.26 2.25 4.11
C LEU A 120 -9.73 1.46 5.27
#